data_a997869b611c8ff9dde652c779dd0855
#
_entry.id   a997869b611c8ff9dde652c779dd0855
#
_cell.length_a   1.000
_cell.length_b   1.000
_cell.length_c   1.000
_cell.angle_alpha   90.00
_cell.angle_beta   90.00
_cell.angle_gamma   90.00
#
_symmetry.space_group_name_H-M   'P 1'
#
loop_
_entity.id
_entity.type
_entity.pdbx_description
1 polymer ?
#
loop_
_entity_poly.entity_id
_entity_poly.type
_entity_poly.pdbx_seq_one_letter_code
_entity_poly.pdbx_strand_id
1 'polypeptide(L)'
;MAEPLLELEDVTARYGPVTALHGISLRVDQGESVAVLGANGAGKTTTLRAVSGTVRRSGKIAFGGKSIARTAPEAVARAGIAHVPEGRGTLTELTVRENLRLGAYTRRDRKAVAGDERRVLSYFPQLAQRGSQRAGTLSGGEQQMLALARALMLRPRLLLLDEPSLGLAPLVVAEIFRIVRELNEREGLAVLVVEQNAVVALDATARAYVLEVGKVAVEGTSADLQRDEAVRRSYLGY
;
A
#
# COMPACT_ATOMS: atom_id res chain seq x y z
N MET A 1 -18.68 14.77 -10.39
CA MET A 1 -17.42 14.32 -9.75
C MET A 1 -17.04 13.00 -10.40
N ALA A 2 -15.76 12.76 -10.68
CA ALA A 2 -15.32 11.47 -11.23
C ALA A 2 -15.58 10.36 -10.19
N GLU A 3 -15.87 9.16 -10.68
CA GLU A 3 -16.08 7.98 -9.84
C GLU A 3 -14.76 7.60 -9.17
N PRO A 4 -14.72 7.35 -7.83
CA PRO A 4 -13.47 6.99 -7.14
C PRO A 4 -12.93 5.66 -7.64
N LEU A 5 -11.60 5.49 -7.60
CA LEU A 5 -10.98 4.21 -7.93
C LEU A 5 -11.27 3.15 -6.86
N LEU A 6 -11.12 3.53 -5.58
CA LEU A 6 -11.47 2.71 -4.42
C LEU A 6 -12.47 3.46 -3.55
N GLU A 7 -13.52 2.77 -3.12
CA GLU A 7 -14.54 3.32 -2.22
C GLU A 7 -14.89 2.31 -1.13
N LEU A 8 -14.82 2.75 0.10
CA LEU A 8 -15.30 2.05 1.29
C LEU A 8 -16.45 2.86 1.89
N GLU A 9 -17.59 2.20 2.17
CA GLU A 9 -18.72 2.80 2.89
C GLU A 9 -19.15 1.85 4.02
N ASP A 10 -19.15 2.36 5.24
CA ASP A 10 -19.55 1.65 6.46
C ASP A 10 -18.88 0.28 6.62
N VAL A 11 -17.58 0.20 6.29
CA VAL A 11 -16.85 -1.05 6.30
C VAL A 11 -16.52 -1.47 7.73
N THR A 12 -16.99 -2.66 8.11
CA THR A 12 -16.55 -3.33 9.34
C THR A 12 -15.63 -4.50 9.00
N ALA A 13 -14.67 -4.79 9.87
CA ALA A 13 -13.80 -5.95 9.73
C ALA A 13 -13.49 -6.58 11.08
N ARG A 14 -13.36 -7.93 11.11
CA ARG A 14 -13.17 -8.66 12.36
C ARG A 14 -12.25 -9.87 12.25
N TYR A 15 -11.58 -10.17 13.35
CA TYR A 15 -10.78 -11.36 13.58
C TYR A 15 -11.49 -12.22 14.64
N GLY A 16 -12.16 -13.29 14.22
CA GLY A 16 -12.99 -14.08 15.11
C GLY A 16 -14.07 -13.21 15.80
N PRO A 17 -14.09 -13.13 17.13
CA PRO A 17 -15.04 -12.30 17.89
C PRO A 17 -14.65 -10.81 17.95
N VAL A 18 -13.38 -10.45 17.67
CA VAL A 18 -12.88 -9.09 17.81
C VAL A 18 -13.17 -8.29 16.54
N THR A 19 -13.94 -7.21 16.68
CA THR A 19 -14.14 -6.22 15.62
C THR A 19 -13.01 -5.20 15.67
N ALA A 20 -12.30 -5.04 14.55
CA ALA A 20 -11.17 -4.12 14.42
C ALA A 20 -11.50 -2.86 13.60
N LEU A 21 -12.53 -2.91 12.75
CA LEU A 21 -13.07 -1.73 12.06
C LEU A 21 -14.56 -1.61 12.36
N HIS A 22 -14.99 -0.40 12.69
CA HIS A 22 -16.32 -0.09 13.20
C HIS A 22 -17.11 0.86 12.26
N GLY A 23 -17.22 0.51 10.98
CA GLY A 23 -17.93 1.32 9.98
C GLY A 23 -17.06 2.46 9.44
N ILE A 24 -15.89 2.12 8.88
CA ILE A 24 -15.05 3.14 8.23
C ILE A 24 -15.54 3.43 6.82
N SER A 25 -15.46 4.70 6.44
CA SER A 25 -15.70 5.17 5.08
C SER A 25 -14.48 5.95 4.61
N LEU A 26 -13.94 5.59 3.45
CA LEU A 26 -12.82 6.28 2.82
C LEU A 26 -12.85 6.06 1.30
N ARG A 27 -12.19 6.91 0.57
CA ARG A 27 -12.04 6.79 -0.89
C ARG A 27 -10.62 7.11 -1.34
N VAL A 28 -10.25 6.55 -2.49
CA VAL A 28 -9.03 6.90 -3.23
C VAL A 28 -9.44 7.15 -4.68
N ASP A 29 -9.12 8.32 -5.18
CA ASP A 29 -9.42 8.68 -6.57
C ASP A 29 -8.35 8.10 -7.53
N GLN A 30 -8.64 8.11 -8.84
CA GLN A 30 -7.70 7.62 -9.83
C GLN A 30 -6.41 8.45 -9.80
N GLY A 31 -5.25 7.79 -9.64
CA GLY A 31 -3.96 8.46 -9.57
C GLY A 31 -3.73 9.26 -8.27
N GLU A 32 -4.58 9.09 -7.26
CA GLU A 32 -4.42 9.77 -5.97
C GLU A 32 -3.52 8.96 -5.03
N SER A 33 -2.71 9.66 -4.22
CA SER A 33 -1.98 9.09 -3.08
C SER A 33 -2.68 9.48 -1.78
N VAL A 34 -3.09 8.49 -0.98
CA VAL A 34 -3.83 8.66 0.27
C VAL A 34 -3.12 7.92 1.39
N ALA A 35 -3.01 8.58 2.56
CA ALA A 35 -2.51 7.95 3.78
C ALA A 35 -3.66 7.56 4.73
N VAL A 36 -3.46 6.49 5.49
CA VAL A 36 -4.24 6.15 6.67
C VAL A 36 -3.29 6.13 7.86
N LEU A 37 -3.48 7.08 8.76
CA LEU A 37 -2.66 7.32 9.94
C LEU A 37 -3.35 6.77 11.18
N GLY A 38 -2.59 6.54 12.24
CA GLY A 38 -3.13 6.13 13.54
C GLY A 38 -2.11 5.36 14.38
N ALA A 39 -2.38 5.26 15.66
CA ALA A 39 -1.57 4.46 16.58
C ALA A 39 -1.61 2.96 16.26
N ASN A 40 -0.75 2.17 16.92
CA ASN A 40 -0.82 0.71 16.83
C ASN A 40 -2.17 0.22 17.36
N GLY A 41 -2.80 -0.69 16.62
CA GLY A 41 -4.14 -1.18 16.93
C GLY A 41 -5.29 -0.28 16.47
N ALA A 42 -5.04 0.88 15.84
CA ALA A 42 -6.10 1.76 15.35
C ALA A 42 -6.93 1.19 14.18
N GLY A 43 -6.48 0.09 13.54
CA GLY A 43 -7.18 -0.54 12.43
C GLY A 43 -6.51 -0.36 11.05
N LYS A 44 -5.34 0.27 10.99
CA LYS A 44 -4.61 0.59 9.74
C LYS A 44 -4.41 -0.63 8.83
N THR A 45 -3.64 -1.63 9.28
CA THR A 45 -3.43 -2.90 8.57
C THR A 45 -4.75 -3.60 8.23
N THR A 46 -5.73 -3.55 9.15
CA THR A 46 -7.06 -4.16 8.93
C THR A 46 -7.79 -3.49 7.78
N THR A 47 -7.62 -2.18 7.57
CA THR A 47 -8.18 -1.45 6.43
C THR A 47 -7.62 -2.03 5.12
N LEU A 48 -6.31 -2.18 4.99
CA LEU A 48 -5.70 -2.80 3.80
C LEU A 48 -6.12 -4.26 3.62
N ARG A 49 -6.23 -5.03 4.70
CA ARG A 49 -6.72 -6.41 4.67
C ARG A 49 -8.20 -6.49 4.28
N ALA A 50 -9.03 -5.52 4.65
CA ALA A 50 -10.41 -5.43 4.19
C ALA A 50 -10.47 -5.18 2.69
N VAL A 51 -9.63 -4.29 2.14
CA VAL A 51 -9.55 -4.05 0.69
C VAL A 51 -9.02 -5.29 -0.04
N SER A 52 -7.90 -5.87 0.41
CA SER A 52 -7.27 -7.04 -0.25
C SER A 52 -8.05 -8.36 -0.08
N GLY A 53 -9.07 -8.39 0.78
CA GLY A 53 -9.92 -9.58 0.94
C GLY A 53 -9.38 -10.62 1.92
N THR A 54 -8.37 -10.30 2.71
CA THR A 54 -7.68 -11.24 3.60
C THR A 54 -8.21 -11.24 5.03
N VAL A 55 -9.26 -10.47 5.31
CA VAL A 55 -9.97 -10.44 6.60
C VAL A 55 -11.48 -10.56 6.38
N ARG A 56 -12.21 -11.08 7.37
CA ARG A 56 -13.67 -11.12 7.34
C ARG A 56 -14.21 -9.68 7.45
N ARG A 57 -14.99 -9.27 6.44
CA ARG A 57 -15.46 -7.91 6.27
C ARG A 57 -16.93 -7.84 5.88
N SER A 58 -17.58 -6.70 6.14
CA SER A 58 -18.90 -6.32 5.64
C SER A 58 -18.93 -4.82 5.33
N GLY A 59 -20.03 -4.33 4.78
CA GLY A 59 -20.15 -2.99 4.22
C GLY A 59 -19.90 -2.98 2.71
N LYS A 60 -19.88 -1.77 2.11
CA LYS A 60 -19.60 -1.61 0.68
C LYS A 60 -18.10 -1.41 0.47
N ILE A 61 -17.53 -2.21 -0.41
CA ILE A 61 -16.16 -2.01 -0.92
C ILE A 61 -16.24 -2.13 -2.43
N ALA A 62 -15.93 -1.05 -3.13
CA ALA A 62 -15.95 -0.99 -4.58
C ALA A 62 -14.57 -0.59 -5.14
N PHE A 63 -14.18 -1.19 -6.26
CA PHE A 63 -12.96 -0.88 -6.99
C PHE A 63 -13.27 -0.69 -8.48
N GLY A 64 -13.01 0.52 -9.00
CA GLY A 64 -13.38 0.91 -10.36
C GLY A 64 -14.87 0.70 -10.62
N GLY A 65 -15.72 1.13 -9.71
CA GLY A 65 -17.19 1.02 -9.77
C GLY A 65 -17.73 -0.40 -9.53
N LYS A 66 -16.87 -1.43 -9.34
CA LYS A 66 -17.30 -2.81 -9.15
C LYS A 66 -17.14 -3.25 -7.69
N SER A 67 -18.18 -3.86 -7.12
CA SER A 67 -18.11 -4.40 -5.76
C SER A 67 -17.05 -5.51 -5.65
N ILE A 68 -16.17 -5.37 -4.66
CA ILE A 68 -15.18 -6.40 -4.26
C ILE A 68 -15.41 -6.90 -2.82
N ALA A 69 -16.51 -6.53 -2.18
CA ALA A 69 -16.79 -6.85 -0.77
C ALA A 69 -16.77 -8.36 -0.46
N ARG A 70 -17.13 -9.21 -1.42
CA ARG A 70 -17.14 -10.68 -1.30
C ARG A 70 -16.12 -11.37 -2.21
N THR A 71 -15.21 -10.61 -2.80
CA THR A 71 -14.22 -11.13 -3.75
C THR A 71 -13.05 -11.77 -3.00
N ALA A 72 -12.61 -12.93 -3.46
CA ALA A 72 -11.45 -13.64 -2.91
C ALA A 72 -10.15 -12.87 -3.20
N PRO A 73 -9.11 -12.97 -2.34
CA PRO A 73 -7.88 -12.19 -2.45
C PRO A 73 -7.19 -12.28 -3.82
N GLU A 74 -7.13 -13.46 -4.41
CA GLU A 74 -6.52 -13.68 -5.72
C GLU A 74 -7.30 -13.00 -6.85
N ALA A 75 -8.61 -12.85 -6.72
CA ALA A 75 -9.42 -12.13 -7.69
C ALA A 75 -9.33 -10.61 -7.49
N VAL A 76 -9.14 -10.14 -6.24
CA VAL A 76 -8.81 -8.73 -5.94
C VAL A 76 -7.47 -8.36 -6.58
N ALA A 77 -6.45 -9.21 -6.44
CA ALA A 77 -5.17 -9.00 -7.09
C ALA A 77 -5.30 -8.93 -8.61
N ARG A 78 -6.06 -9.86 -9.24
CA ARG A 78 -6.33 -9.85 -10.69
C ARG A 78 -7.11 -8.62 -11.16
N ALA A 79 -7.89 -7.99 -10.28
CA ALA A 79 -8.57 -6.73 -10.60
C ALA A 79 -7.63 -5.54 -10.68
N GLY A 80 -6.37 -5.68 -10.24
CA GLY A 80 -5.33 -4.65 -10.30
C GLY A 80 -5.04 -3.96 -8.97
N ILE A 81 -5.27 -4.66 -7.85
CA ILE A 81 -4.87 -4.20 -6.51
C ILE A 81 -3.66 -5.01 -6.07
N ALA A 82 -2.51 -4.37 -5.88
CA ALA A 82 -1.33 -4.99 -5.29
C ALA A 82 -1.21 -4.61 -3.82
N HIS A 83 -0.79 -5.55 -2.98
CA HIS A 83 -0.61 -5.34 -1.54
C HIS A 83 0.81 -5.72 -1.13
N VAL A 84 1.53 -4.78 -0.56
CA VAL A 84 2.81 -4.98 0.12
C VAL A 84 2.50 -5.01 1.62
N PRO A 85 2.51 -6.19 2.26
CA PRO A 85 2.18 -6.31 3.68
C PRO A 85 3.32 -5.83 4.56
N GLU A 86 3.01 -5.52 5.81
CA GLU A 86 4.00 -5.38 6.88
C GLU A 86 4.95 -6.59 6.91
N GLY A 87 6.23 -6.37 7.24
CA GLY A 87 7.22 -7.44 7.28
C GLY A 87 7.74 -7.85 5.90
N ARG A 88 7.54 -7.00 4.87
CA ARG A 88 8.10 -7.09 3.52
C ARG A 88 7.52 -8.21 2.65
N GLY A 89 7.18 -9.37 3.23
CA GLY A 89 6.62 -10.51 2.51
C GLY A 89 7.51 -11.07 1.39
N THR A 90 8.82 -10.77 1.39
CA THR A 90 9.77 -11.33 0.42
C THR A 90 9.97 -12.84 0.63
N LEU A 91 10.10 -13.57 -0.46
CA LEU A 91 10.38 -15.00 -0.42
C LEU A 91 11.91 -15.18 -0.35
N THR A 92 12.42 -15.37 0.85
CA THR A 92 13.85 -15.32 1.18
C THR A 92 14.69 -16.38 0.47
N GLU A 93 14.11 -17.56 0.20
CA GLU A 93 14.79 -18.68 -0.49
C GLU A 93 14.91 -18.47 -2.00
N LEU A 94 14.10 -17.58 -2.56
CA LEU A 94 14.13 -17.27 -3.98
C LEU A 94 15.09 -16.12 -4.27
N THR A 95 15.59 -16.09 -5.48
CA THR A 95 16.40 -14.98 -6.01
C THR A 95 15.55 -13.72 -6.20
N VAL A 96 16.19 -12.57 -6.33
CA VAL A 96 15.56 -11.30 -6.71
C VAL A 96 14.69 -11.48 -7.96
N ARG A 97 15.24 -12.07 -9.02
CA ARG A 97 14.52 -12.26 -10.29
C ARG A 97 13.33 -13.21 -10.15
N GLU A 98 13.43 -14.27 -9.36
CA GLU A 98 12.32 -15.18 -9.12
C GLU A 98 11.21 -14.50 -8.32
N ASN A 99 11.55 -13.69 -7.30
CA ASN A 99 10.58 -12.86 -6.60
C ASN A 99 9.82 -11.94 -7.57
N LEU A 100 10.50 -11.23 -8.46
CA LEU A 100 9.88 -10.36 -9.47
C LEU A 100 8.93 -11.14 -10.38
N ARG A 101 9.35 -12.30 -10.90
CA ARG A 101 8.53 -13.14 -11.77
C ARG A 101 7.25 -13.63 -11.09
N LEU A 102 7.29 -13.93 -9.79
CA LEU A 102 6.10 -14.27 -9.02
C LEU A 102 5.10 -13.11 -8.93
N GLY A 103 5.56 -11.86 -8.90
CA GLY A 103 4.68 -10.68 -8.97
C GLY A 103 3.83 -10.65 -10.25
N ALA A 104 4.33 -11.23 -11.35
CA ALA A 104 3.61 -11.34 -12.62
C ALA A 104 2.85 -12.66 -12.80
N TYR A 105 2.79 -13.54 -11.77
CA TYR A 105 2.24 -14.91 -11.90
C TYR A 105 0.81 -14.97 -12.44
N THR A 106 -0.04 -14.03 -12.04
CA THR A 106 -1.45 -13.99 -12.45
C THR A 106 -1.66 -13.41 -13.85
N ARG A 107 -0.62 -12.86 -14.49
CA ARG A 107 -0.70 -12.20 -15.79
C ARG A 107 -0.65 -13.21 -16.92
N ARG A 108 -1.41 -12.92 -17.98
CA ARG A 108 -1.47 -13.73 -19.21
C ARG A 108 -0.60 -13.18 -20.34
N ASP A 109 -0.20 -11.92 -20.26
CA ASP A 109 0.56 -11.17 -21.28
C ASP A 109 2.08 -11.37 -21.13
N ARG A 110 2.53 -12.62 -21.19
CA ARG A 110 3.93 -13.04 -20.93
C ARG A 110 4.98 -12.24 -21.73
N LYS A 111 4.61 -11.77 -22.93
CA LYS A 111 5.53 -10.96 -23.77
C LYS A 111 5.79 -9.58 -23.16
N ALA A 112 4.83 -8.99 -22.46
CA ALA A 112 4.97 -7.69 -21.81
C ALA A 112 5.73 -7.79 -20.48
N VAL A 113 5.73 -8.95 -19.81
CA VAL A 113 6.37 -9.15 -18.50
C VAL A 113 7.86 -8.81 -18.51
N ALA A 114 8.60 -9.18 -19.58
CA ALA A 114 10.03 -8.85 -19.69
C ALA A 114 10.28 -7.34 -19.86
N GLY A 115 9.36 -6.64 -20.52
CA GLY A 115 9.38 -5.17 -20.60
C GLY A 115 9.10 -4.53 -19.24
N ASP A 116 8.15 -5.08 -18.51
CA ASP A 116 7.81 -4.61 -17.17
C ASP A 116 8.92 -4.87 -16.15
N GLU A 117 9.62 -6.00 -16.26
CA GLU A 117 10.80 -6.25 -15.40
C GLU A 117 11.84 -5.15 -15.58
N ARG A 118 12.14 -4.74 -16.82
CA ARG A 118 13.08 -3.63 -17.09
C ARG A 118 12.55 -2.29 -16.55
N ARG A 119 11.25 -1.99 -16.78
CA ARG A 119 10.60 -0.78 -16.26
C ARG A 119 10.65 -0.74 -14.74
N VAL A 120 10.27 -1.81 -14.06
CA VAL A 120 10.31 -1.90 -12.60
C VAL A 120 11.73 -1.75 -12.08
N LEU A 121 12.70 -2.46 -12.67
CA LEU A 121 14.11 -2.38 -12.25
C LEU A 121 14.75 -1.01 -12.52
N SER A 122 14.19 -0.16 -13.39
CA SER A 122 14.68 1.22 -13.55
C SER A 122 14.40 2.10 -12.31
N TYR A 123 13.37 1.77 -11.52
CA TYR A 123 13.11 2.41 -10.22
C TYR A 123 14.00 1.84 -9.09
N PHE A 124 14.56 0.64 -9.27
CA PHE A 124 15.35 -0.08 -8.26
C PHE A 124 16.69 -0.56 -8.84
N PRO A 125 17.60 0.35 -9.23
CA PRO A 125 18.84 -0.01 -9.91
C PRO A 125 19.74 -0.95 -9.09
N GLN A 126 19.71 -0.87 -7.75
CA GLN A 126 20.42 -1.78 -6.86
C GLN A 126 19.93 -3.23 -6.95
N LEU A 127 18.65 -3.46 -7.26
CA LEU A 127 18.11 -4.82 -7.47
C LEU A 127 18.47 -5.36 -8.85
N ALA A 128 18.62 -4.49 -9.86
CA ALA A 128 18.99 -4.90 -11.21
C ALA A 128 20.34 -5.62 -11.24
N GLN A 129 21.30 -5.16 -10.43
CA GLN A 129 22.65 -5.74 -10.32
C GLN A 129 22.68 -7.07 -9.52
N ARG A 130 21.59 -7.39 -8.80
CA ARG A 130 21.50 -8.51 -7.85
C ARG A 130 20.48 -9.58 -8.25
N GLY A 131 20.14 -9.66 -9.54
CA GLY A 131 19.06 -10.52 -10.04
C GLY A 131 19.17 -12.00 -9.68
N SER A 132 20.41 -12.54 -9.56
CA SER A 132 20.67 -13.93 -9.15
C SER A 132 20.91 -14.12 -7.65
N GLN A 133 20.97 -13.02 -6.86
CA GLN A 133 21.19 -13.08 -5.42
C GLN A 133 19.93 -13.56 -4.71
N ARG A 134 20.05 -14.39 -3.67
CA ARG A 134 18.93 -14.81 -2.82
C ARG A 134 18.38 -13.61 -2.04
N ALA A 135 17.07 -13.46 -2.00
CA ALA A 135 16.41 -12.33 -1.33
C ALA A 135 16.69 -12.29 0.18
N GLY A 136 16.89 -13.45 0.82
CA GLY A 136 17.24 -13.52 2.23
C GLY A 136 18.59 -12.92 2.60
N THR A 137 19.50 -12.72 1.62
CA THR A 137 20.82 -12.10 1.85
C THR A 137 20.84 -10.60 1.60
N LEU A 138 19.73 -10.02 1.20
CA LEU A 138 19.56 -8.58 1.04
C LEU A 138 19.39 -7.89 2.40
N SER A 139 19.83 -6.64 2.48
CA SER A 139 19.50 -5.77 3.62
C SER A 139 17.99 -5.58 3.78
N GLY A 140 17.55 -5.16 4.96
CA GLY A 140 16.13 -4.91 5.21
C GLY A 140 15.49 -3.92 4.24
N GLY A 141 16.21 -2.86 3.88
CA GLY A 141 15.75 -1.87 2.91
C GLY A 141 15.66 -2.43 1.49
N GLU A 142 16.65 -3.22 1.07
CA GLU A 142 16.63 -3.90 -0.23
C GLU A 142 15.51 -4.93 -0.34
N GLN A 143 15.20 -5.64 0.76
CA GLN A 143 14.05 -6.55 0.82
C GLN A 143 12.72 -5.79 0.69
N GLN A 144 12.59 -4.61 1.32
CA GLN A 144 11.41 -3.76 1.17
C GLN A 144 11.26 -3.24 -0.26
N MET A 145 12.36 -2.82 -0.88
CA MET A 145 12.37 -2.42 -2.29
C MET A 145 12.01 -3.60 -3.20
N LEU A 146 12.47 -4.81 -2.90
CA LEU A 146 12.10 -6.02 -3.65
C LEU A 146 10.61 -6.35 -3.50
N ALA A 147 10.02 -6.20 -2.30
CA ALA A 147 8.60 -6.39 -2.09
C ALA A 147 7.76 -5.40 -2.92
N LEU A 148 8.17 -4.13 -2.94
CA LEU A 148 7.55 -3.09 -3.76
C LEU A 148 7.71 -3.39 -5.26
N ALA A 149 8.92 -3.71 -5.71
CA ALA A 149 9.20 -4.07 -7.10
C ALA A 149 8.37 -5.29 -7.54
N ARG A 150 8.25 -6.31 -6.72
CA ARG A 150 7.40 -7.48 -6.98
C ARG A 150 5.92 -7.09 -7.12
N ALA A 151 5.40 -6.21 -6.26
CA ALA A 151 4.02 -5.73 -6.35
C ALA A 151 3.77 -4.98 -7.67
N LEU A 152 4.72 -4.19 -8.15
CA LEU A 152 4.64 -3.46 -9.42
C LEU A 152 4.64 -4.37 -10.66
N MET A 153 5.17 -5.59 -10.57
CA MET A 153 5.12 -6.58 -11.66
C MET A 153 3.70 -7.03 -12.00
N LEU A 154 2.73 -6.84 -11.10
CA LEU A 154 1.31 -7.05 -11.36
C LEU A 154 0.74 -6.02 -12.35
N ARG A 155 1.37 -4.85 -12.57
CA ARG A 155 0.81 -3.64 -13.20
C ARG A 155 -0.46 -3.17 -12.48
N PRO A 156 -0.37 -2.88 -11.18
CA PRO A 156 -1.54 -2.51 -10.41
C PRO A 156 -2.07 -1.14 -10.84
N ARG A 157 -3.38 -0.95 -10.62
CA ARG A 157 -4.05 0.37 -10.65
C ARG A 157 -4.02 1.00 -9.26
N LEU A 158 -3.98 0.18 -8.21
CA LEU A 158 -3.91 0.59 -6.81
C LEU A 158 -2.82 -0.21 -6.09
N LEU A 159 -1.93 0.49 -5.41
CA LEU A 159 -0.89 -0.09 -4.56
C LEU A 159 -1.27 0.15 -3.09
N LEU A 160 -1.37 -0.93 -2.33
CA LEU A 160 -1.57 -0.92 -0.88
C LEU A 160 -0.22 -1.13 -0.20
N LEU A 161 0.18 -0.22 0.69
CA LEU A 161 1.45 -0.27 1.44
C LEU A 161 1.17 -0.30 2.94
N ASP A 162 1.62 -1.35 3.60
CA ASP A 162 1.44 -1.55 5.05
C ASP A 162 2.74 -1.25 5.80
N GLU A 163 2.81 -0.10 6.45
CA GLU A 163 3.94 0.42 7.22
C GLU A 163 5.30 0.26 6.52
N PRO A 164 5.45 0.80 5.27
CA PRO A 164 6.66 0.59 4.48
C PRO A 164 7.92 1.19 5.09
N SER A 165 7.81 2.09 6.09
CA SER A 165 8.95 2.70 6.79
C SER A 165 9.45 1.90 7.98
N LEU A 166 8.67 0.92 8.48
CA LEU A 166 8.92 0.25 9.75
C LEU A 166 10.28 -0.46 9.79
N GLY A 167 11.10 -0.09 10.80
CA GLY A 167 12.41 -0.73 11.04
C GLY A 167 13.46 -0.45 9.98
N LEU A 168 13.31 0.62 9.20
CA LEU A 168 14.24 1.03 8.16
C LEU A 168 15.00 2.31 8.54
N ALA A 169 16.22 2.45 8.01
CA ALA A 169 17.00 3.67 8.16
C ALA A 169 16.32 4.84 7.42
N PRO A 170 16.40 6.09 7.93
CA PRO A 170 15.73 7.25 7.36
C PRO A 170 16.00 7.49 5.88
N LEU A 171 17.23 7.26 5.41
CA LEU A 171 17.59 7.40 3.99
C LEU A 171 16.86 6.38 3.10
N VAL A 172 16.66 5.17 3.60
CA VAL A 172 15.94 4.11 2.87
C VAL A 172 14.45 4.45 2.80
N VAL A 173 13.87 4.95 3.90
CA VAL A 173 12.49 5.42 3.95
C VAL A 173 12.28 6.55 2.93
N ALA A 174 13.15 7.55 2.92
CA ALA A 174 13.08 8.67 1.97
C ALA A 174 13.13 8.16 0.51
N GLU A 175 13.99 7.18 0.20
CA GLU A 175 14.11 6.61 -1.13
C GLU A 175 12.83 5.83 -1.53
N ILE A 176 12.25 5.01 -0.64
CA ILE A 176 11.01 4.29 -0.90
C ILE A 176 9.88 5.27 -1.23
N PHE A 177 9.68 6.31 -0.42
CA PHE A 177 8.63 7.29 -0.65
C PHE A 177 8.90 8.17 -1.87
N ARG A 178 10.16 8.45 -2.21
CA ARG A 178 10.53 9.09 -3.47
C ARG A 178 10.07 8.25 -4.66
N ILE A 179 10.34 6.95 -4.65
CA ILE A 179 9.92 6.01 -5.71
C ILE A 179 8.38 5.95 -5.79
N VAL A 180 7.69 5.88 -4.66
CA VAL A 180 6.22 5.85 -4.61
C VAL A 180 5.62 7.12 -5.23
N ARG A 181 6.16 8.30 -4.90
CA ARG A 181 5.75 9.57 -5.54
C ARG A 181 6.01 9.56 -7.04
N GLU A 182 7.18 9.14 -7.47
CA GLU A 182 7.54 9.07 -8.88
C GLU A 182 6.60 8.15 -9.68
N LEU A 183 6.22 6.99 -9.12
CA LEU A 183 5.23 6.09 -9.71
C LEU A 183 3.84 6.71 -9.78
N ASN A 184 3.43 7.43 -8.74
CA ASN A 184 2.15 8.14 -8.71
C ASN A 184 2.12 9.25 -9.76
N GLU A 185 3.14 10.13 -9.81
CA GLU A 185 3.20 11.28 -10.72
C GLU A 185 3.38 10.88 -12.19
N ARG A 186 4.26 9.90 -12.49
CA ARG A 186 4.61 9.54 -13.87
C ARG A 186 3.68 8.48 -14.47
N GLU A 187 3.22 7.55 -13.65
CA GLU A 187 2.43 6.42 -14.13
C GLU A 187 0.93 6.53 -13.75
N GLY A 188 0.55 7.53 -12.95
CA GLY A 188 -0.82 7.66 -12.45
C GLY A 188 -1.23 6.52 -11.52
N LEU A 189 -0.26 5.85 -10.86
CA LEU A 189 -0.52 4.77 -9.93
C LEU A 189 -1.20 5.33 -8.67
N ALA A 190 -2.43 4.89 -8.38
CA ALA A 190 -3.06 5.23 -7.11
C ALA A 190 -2.39 4.48 -5.95
N VAL A 191 -2.26 5.14 -4.80
CA VAL A 191 -1.58 4.59 -3.62
C VAL A 191 -2.43 4.77 -2.38
N LEU A 192 -2.59 3.71 -1.60
CA LEU A 192 -3.13 3.77 -0.24
C LEU A 192 -2.05 3.23 0.70
N VAL A 193 -1.43 4.13 1.46
CA VAL A 193 -0.40 3.77 2.43
C VAL A 193 -0.94 3.88 3.85
N VAL A 194 -0.68 2.89 4.67
CA VAL A 194 -0.90 3.00 6.12
C VAL A 194 0.44 3.18 6.80
N GLU A 195 0.51 4.13 7.72
CA GLU A 195 1.74 4.50 8.42
C GLU A 195 1.45 4.94 9.86
N GLN A 196 2.44 4.68 10.72
CA GLN A 196 2.47 5.26 12.06
C GLN A 196 3.21 6.60 12.06
N ASN A 197 4.23 6.74 11.22
CA ASN A 197 4.99 8.00 11.08
C ASN A 197 4.19 8.98 10.20
N ALA A 198 3.41 9.85 10.87
CA ALA A 198 2.55 10.80 10.19
C ALA A 198 3.32 11.83 9.36
N VAL A 199 4.53 12.25 9.79
CA VAL A 199 5.36 13.21 9.03
C VAL A 199 5.67 12.63 7.65
N VAL A 200 6.23 11.42 7.62
CA VAL A 200 6.63 10.76 6.37
C VAL A 200 5.42 10.52 5.45
N ALA A 201 4.29 10.09 6.03
CA ALA A 201 3.10 9.78 5.25
C ALA A 201 2.45 11.04 4.66
N LEU A 202 2.30 12.11 5.47
CA LEU A 202 1.70 13.36 5.01
C LEU A 202 2.56 14.07 3.96
N ASP A 203 3.90 13.97 4.06
CA ASP A 203 4.81 14.51 3.05
C ASP A 203 4.73 13.77 1.71
N ALA A 204 4.27 12.51 1.72
CA ALA A 204 4.25 11.65 0.54
C ALA A 204 2.87 11.51 -0.11
N THR A 205 1.81 12.03 0.51
CA THR A 205 0.44 11.84 0.05
C THR A 205 -0.32 13.15 -0.11
N ALA A 206 -1.35 13.15 -0.97
CA ALA A 206 -2.20 14.32 -1.20
C ALA A 206 -3.25 14.52 -0.10
N ARG A 207 -3.75 13.42 0.47
CA ARG A 207 -4.83 13.41 1.46
C ARG A 207 -4.61 12.29 2.47
N ALA A 208 -5.17 12.46 3.67
CA ALA A 208 -5.09 11.41 4.68
C ALA A 208 -6.36 11.28 5.51
N TYR A 209 -6.50 10.09 6.08
CA TYR A 209 -7.48 9.73 7.10
C TYR A 209 -6.74 9.36 8.39
N VAL A 210 -7.19 9.86 9.51
CA VAL A 210 -6.68 9.47 10.83
C VAL A 210 -7.64 8.48 11.45
N LEU A 211 -7.15 7.28 11.78
CA LEU A 211 -7.94 6.24 12.43
C LEU A 211 -7.69 6.23 13.94
N GLU A 212 -8.77 6.17 14.70
CA GLU A 212 -8.76 5.92 16.14
C GLU A 212 -9.75 4.80 16.48
N VAL A 213 -9.25 3.76 17.12
CA VAL A 213 -10.06 2.61 17.59
C VAL A 213 -11.03 2.10 16.50
N GLY A 214 -10.51 1.89 15.30
CA GLY A 214 -11.26 1.33 14.17
C GLY A 214 -12.29 2.27 13.53
N LYS A 215 -12.21 3.57 13.76
CA LYS A 215 -13.08 4.61 13.18
C LYS A 215 -12.22 5.69 12.53
N VAL A 216 -12.76 6.37 11.53
CA VAL A 216 -12.17 7.61 10.99
C VAL A 216 -12.48 8.73 11.96
N ALA A 217 -11.44 9.31 12.56
CA ALA A 217 -11.56 10.44 13.48
C ALA A 217 -11.45 11.78 12.76
N VAL A 218 -10.50 11.88 11.82
CA VAL A 218 -10.25 13.10 11.03
C VAL A 218 -9.92 12.70 9.59
N GLU A 219 -10.33 13.54 8.63
CA GLU A 219 -9.91 13.44 7.23
C GLU A 219 -9.63 14.83 6.66
N GLY A 220 -8.71 14.92 5.71
CA GLY A 220 -8.38 16.20 5.07
C GLY A 220 -7.23 16.08 4.08
N THR A 221 -6.87 17.20 3.45
CA THR A 221 -5.64 17.25 2.67
C THR A 221 -4.43 17.07 3.59
N SER A 222 -3.35 16.48 3.08
CA SER A 222 -2.12 16.31 3.86
C SER A 222 -1.58 17.65 4.38
N ALA A 223 -1.71 18.72 3.58
CA ALA A 223 -1.29 20.05 3.97
C ALA A 223 -2.11 20.65 5.12
N ASP A 224 -3.42 20.40 5.15
CA ASP A 224 -4.29 20.87 6.25
C ASP A 224 -4.01 20.08 7.53
N LEU A 225 -3.87 18.75 7.42
CA LEU A 225 -3.58 17.89 8.58
C LEU A 225 -2.20 18.16 9.20
N GLN A 226 -1.20 18.56 8.40
CA GLN A 226 0.09 19.01 8.91
C GLN A 226 0.00 20.31 9.75
N ARG A 227 -1.02 21.14 9.51
CA ARG A 227 -1.26 22.40 10.24
C ARG A 227 -2.19 22.22 11.42
N ASP A 228 -2.98 21.14 11.45
CA ASP A 228 -3.94 20.85 12.51
C ASP A 228 -3.23 20.59 13.85
N GLU A 229 -3.57 21.39 14.88
CA GLU A 229 -2.92 21.28 16.19
C GLU A 229 -3.19 19.94 16.89
N ALA A 230 -4.39 19.37 16.73
CA ALA A 230 -4.75 18.11 17.37
C ALA A 230 -3.96 16.95 16.72
N VAL A 231 -3.86 16.95 15.40
CA VAL A 231 -3.05 15.98 14.66
C VAL A 231 -1.56 16.14 15.02
N ARG A 232 -1.06 17.38 15.10
CA ARG A 232 0.32 17.66 15.49
C ARG A 232 0.67 17.12 16.85
N ARG A 233 -0.14 17.39 17.86
CA ARG A 233 0.08 16.91 19.24
C ARG A 233 0.00 15.39 19.36
N SER A 234 -0.94 14.76 18.63
CA SER A 234 -1.20 13.33 18.78
C SER A 234 -0.28 12.45 17.91
N TYR A 235 0.16 12.96 16.76
CA TYR A 235 0.82 12.13 15.73
C TYR A 235 2.13 12.70 15.17
N LEU A 236 2.42 14.01 15.32
CA LEU A 236 3.62 14.64 14.79
C LEU A 236 4.69 14.92 15.85
N GLY A 237 4.40 14.69 17.13
CA GLY A 237 5.40 14.75 18.22
C GLY A 237 5.78 16.18 18.64
N TYR A 238 4.88 17.16 18.48
CA TYR A 238 5.07 18.56 18.94
C TYR A 238 4.22 18.87 20.16
#